data_18bf936918651ead41341dacce511f47
#
_entry.id   18bf936918651ead41341dacce511f47
#
_cell.length_a   1.000
_cell.length_b   1.000
_cell.length_c   1.000
_cell.angle_alpha   90.00
_cell.angle_beta   90.00
_cell.angle_gamma   90.00
#
_symmetry.space_group_name_H-M   'P 1'
#
loop_
_entity.id
_entity.type
_entity.pdbx_description
1 polymer ?
#
loop_
_entity_poly.entity_id
_entity_poly.type
_entity_poly.pdbx_seq_one_letter_code
_entity_poly.pdbx_strand_id
1 'polypeptide(L)'
;MKNRFSISRYNFDANLEREIIENHRDYLSWPLVYFLDDQQTKYAYVGETTDVVKRMKAHSKTQNKKDLTAVNLITSDLFNKSATLDVEANLIRYINADGQYNLKNANLGIANHRFYQQKEVYWELFSDIWNELRTMGIARHSLEHIDNSDLFKYSPYKSLSAEQVVSLKLILECLLDDATNVSLIQGGAGTGKSI
;
A
#
# COMPACT_ATOMS: atom_id res chain seq x y z
N MET A 1 -3.46 -20.04 20.11
CA MET A 1 -3.79 -20.06 18.66
C MET A 1 -2.53 -19.68 17.91
N LYS A 2 -2.14 -20.42 16.85
CA LYS A 2 -1.01 -20.02 15.99
C LYS A 2 -1.45 -18.76 15.24
N ASN A 3 -0.69 -17.67 15.33
CA ASN A 3 -1.02 -16.45 14.58
C ASN A 3 -1.07 -16.79 13.08
N ARG A 4 -2.11 -16.34 12.39
CA ARG A 4 -2.30 -16.58 10.94
C ARG A 4 -1.26 -15.83 10.08
N PHE A 5 -0.62 -14.82 10.63
CA PHE A 5 0.42 -14.00 9.99
C PHE A 5 1.37 -13.43 11.04
N SER A 6 2.48 -12.86 10.59
CA SER A 6 3.34 -12.01 11.42
C SER A 6 3.80 -10.78 10.63
N ILE A 7 4.05 -9.68 11.36
CA ILE A 7 4.66 -8.46 10.81
C ILE A 7 5.95 -8.22 11.58
N SER A 8 7.07 -8.21 10.85
CA SER A 8 8.40 -7.95 11.41
C SER A 8 8.99 -6.68 10.82
N ARG A 9 9.36 -5.72 11.68
CA ARG A 9 9.93 -4.43 11.27
C ARG A 9 11.44 -4.45 11.39
N TYR A 10 12.12 -3.99 10.35
CA TYR A 10 13.58 -3.86 10.24
C TYR A 10 13.96 -2.48 9.72
N ASN A 11 15.20 -2.08 9.99
CA ASN A 11 15.80 -0.94 9.31
C ASN A 11 16.09 -1.32 7.84
N PHE A 12 15.83 -0.38 6.93
CA PHE A 12 16.15 -0.57 5.52
C PHE A 12 17.58 -0.09 5.24
N ASP A 13 18.56 -0.85 5.75
CA ASP A 13 19.99 -0.54 5.67
C ASP A 13 20.84 -1.73 5.17
N ALA A 14 22.16 -1.62 5.27
CA ALA A 14 23.08 -2.65 4.80
C ALA A 14 23.03 -3.96 5.60
N ASN A 15 22.47 -3.98 6.80
CA ASN A 15 22.36 -5.17 7.65
C ASN A 15 21.10 -5.99 7.35
N LEU A 16 20.12 -5.38 6.68
CA LEU A 16 18.80 -5.97 6.44
C LEU A 16 18.87 -7.38 5.86
N GLU A 17 19.75 -7.62 4.89
CA GLU A 17 19.88 -8.95 4.27
C GLU A 17 20.24 -10.03 5.29
N ARG A 18 21.20 -9.74 6.15
CA ARG A 18 21.63 -10.68 7.19
C ARG A 18 20.49 -10.95 8.18
N GLU A 19 19.82 -9.89 8.65
CA GLU A 19 18.71 -10.00 9.58
C GLU A 19 17.54 -10.81 9.01
N ILE A 20 17.21 -10.63 7.73
CA ILE A 20 16.19 -11.43 7.06
C ILE A 20 16.60 -12.90 6.99
N ILE A 21 17.84 -13.20 6.60
CA ILE A 21 18.33 -14.60 6.49
C ILE A 21 18.34 -15.29 7.86
N GLU A 22 18.69 -14.57 8.91
CA GLU A 22 18.74 -15.12 10.27
C GLU A 22 17.33 -15.36 10.84
N ASN A 23 16.38 -14.45 10.63
CA ASN A 23 15.09 -14.45 11.29
C ASN A 23 13.94 -15.04 10.46
N HIS A 24 14.09 -15.14 9.12
CA HIS A 24 13.03 -15.54 8.21
C HIS A 24 13.43 -16.66 7.24
N ARG A 25 14.21 -17.64 7.70
CA ARG A 25 14.70 -18.75 6.85
C ARG A 25 13.60 -19.46 6.07
N ASP A 26 12.46 -19.68 6.72
CA ASP A 26 11.32 -20.40 6.14
C ASP A 26 10.60 -19.58 5.05
N TYR A 27 10.83 -18.27 5.02
CA TYR A 27 10.16 -17.36 4.08
C TYR A 27 11.09 -16.77 3.00
N LEU A 28 12.35 -17.21 2.92
CA LEU A 28 13.31 -16.66 1.93
C LEU A 28 12.85 -16.87 0.47
N SER A 29 12.18 -17.99 0.20
CA SER A 29 11.59 -18.34 -1.11
C SER A 29 10.07 -18.56 -1.01
N TRP A 30 9.41 -17.90 -0.08
CA TRP A 30 7.97 -17.97 0.15
C TRP A 30 7.31 -16.65 -0.25
N PRO A 31 6.08 -16.68 -0.83
CA PRO A 31 5.37 -15.45 -1.13
C PRO A 31 5.13 -14.62 0.13
N LEU A 32 5.50 -13.36 0.10
CA LEU A 32 5.25 -12.42 1.18
C LEU A 32 4.93 -11.02 0.64
N VAL A 33 4.34 -10.19 1.49
CA VAL A 33 4.09 -8.78 1.22
C VAL A 33 5.01 -7.94 2.10
N TYR A 34 5.44 -6.79 1.62
CA TYR A 34 6.28 -5.88 2.37
C TYR A 34 5.81 -4.43 2.22
N PHE A 35 6.01 -3.68 3.28
CA PHE A 35 5.72 -2.26 3.37
C PHE A 35 7.00 -1.52 3.73
N LEU A 36 7.57 -0.78 2.78
CA LEU A 36 8.69 0.12 3.00
C LEU A 36 8.14 1.48 3.40
N ASP A 37 8.69 2.10 4.45
CA ASP A 37 8.25 3.42 4.89
C ASP A 37 9.39 4.29 5.43
N ASP A 38 9.11 5.58 5.45
CA ASP A 38 9.80 6.55 6.28
C ASP A 38 8.79 7.35 7.09
N GLN A 39 8.92 7.30 8.41
CA GLN A 39 7.96 7.94 9.31
C GLN A 39 8.10 9.46 9.36
N GLN A 40 9.22 10.02 8.97
CA GLN A 40 9.45 11.46 8.96
C GLN A 40 8.88 12.10 7.70
N THR A 41 9.25 11.58 6.54
CA THR A 41 8.81 12.10 5.23
C THR A 41 7.40 11.66 4.86
N LYS A 42 6.87 10.61 5.52
CA LYS A 42 5.59 9.99 5.21
C LYS A 42 5.49 9.45 3.79
N TYR A 43 6.62 9.09 3.19
CA TYR A 43 6.64 8.29 1.97
C TYR A 43 6.63 6.80 2.29
N ALA A 44 5.94 6.03 1.43
CA ALA A 44 5.92 4.58 1.57
C ALA A 44 5.85 3.87 0.20
N TYR A 45 6.10 2.59 0.21
CA TYR A 45 5.98 1.71 -0.94
C TYR A 45 5.51 0.32 -0.48
N VAL A 46 4.48 -0.20 -1.11
CA VAL A 46 3.99 -1.57 -0.90
C VAL A 46 4.49 -2.46 -2.03
N GLY A 47 4.79 -3.71 -1.74
CA GLY A 47 5.14 -4.68 -2.76
C GLY A 47 5.00 -6.11 -2.27
N GLU A 48 5.02 -7.05 -3.20
CA GLU A 48 5.05 -8.47 -2.92
C GLU A 48 6.28 -9.13 -3.58
N THR A 49 6.70 -10.25 -3.06
CA THR A 49 7.82 -11.01 -3.63
C THR A 49 7.80 -12.46 -3.18
N THR A 50 8.41 -13.33 -3.99
CA THR A 50 8.76 -14.70 -3.62
C THR A 50 10.24 -14.87 -3.27
N ASP A 51 11.03 -13.77 -3.36
CA ASP A 51 12.46 -13.73 -3.01
C ASP A 51 12.76 -12.37 -2.36
N VAL A 52 12.60 -12.33 -1.05
CA VAL A 52 12.73 -11.10 -0.26
C VAL A 52 14.14 -10.53 -0.30
N VAL A 53 15.16 -11.34 -0.25
CA VAL A 53 16.56 -10.90 -0.24
C VAL A 53 16.90 -10.20 -1.56
N LYS A 54 16.62 -10.85 -2.68
CA LYS A 54 16.84 -10.29 -4.01
C LYS A 54 16.05 -9.00 -4.21
N ARG A 55 14.80 -8.98 -3.72
CA ARG A 55 13.91 -7.81 -3.85
C ARG A 55 14.42 -6.62 -3.06
N MET A 56 14.84 -6.80 -1.82
CA MET A 56 15.40 -5.73 -0.99
C MET A 56 16.71 -5.19 -1.56
N LYS A 57 17.60 -6.06 -2.06
CA LYS A 57 18.80 -5.64 -2.81
C LYS A 57 18.49 -4.82 -4.06
N ALA A 58 17.43 -5.13 -4.79
CA ALA A 58 17.00 -4.33 -5.93
C ALA A 58 16.50 -2.96 -5.49
N HIS A 59 15.72 -2.89 -4.41
CA HIS A 59 15.19 -1.63 -3.88
C HIS A 59 16.28 -0.71 -3.34
N SER A 60 17.30 -1.23 -2.63
CA SER A 60 18.41 -0.41 -2.11
C SER A 60 19.21 0.30 -3.21
N LYS A 61 19.19 -0.22 -4.44
CA LYS A 61 19.84 0.37 -5.62
C LYS A 61 18.94 1.37 -6.36
N THR A 62 17.64 1.41 -6.05
CA THR A 62 16.67 2.24 -6.77
C THR A 62 16.62 3.63 -6.17
N GLN A 63 16.95 4.67 -6.96
CA GLN A 63 17.00 6.07 -6.51
C GLN A 63 15.71 6.53 -5.84
N ASN A 64 14.55 6.15 -6.39
CA ASN A 64 13.23 6.55 -5.88
C ASN A 64 12.86 5.96 -4.50
N LYS A 65 13.67 5.05 -3.96
CA LYS A 65 13.41 4.38 -2.67
C LYS A 65 14.48 4.64 -1.61
N LYS A 66 15.46 5.47 -1.91
CA LYS A 66 16.57 5.79 -0.99
C LYS A 66 16.13 6.53 0.27
N ASP A 67 15.00 7.20 0.22
CA ASP A 67 14.45 7.97 1.36
C ASP A 67 13.62 7.08 2.30
N LEU A 68 13.41 5.79 1.96
CA LEU A 68 12.69 4.86 2.82
C LEU A 68 13.69 4.24 3.80
N THR A 69 13.37 4.27 5.08
CA THR A 69 14.30 3.94 6.16
C THR A 69 13.96 2.66 6.90
N ALA A 70 12.75 2.14 6.71
CA ALA A 70 12.27 0.93 7.36
C ALA A 70 11.52 0.01 6.38
N VAL A 71 11.50 -1.28 6.71
CA VAL A 71 10.70 -2.30 6.04
C VAL A 71 9.91 -3.12 7.05
N ASN A 72 8.64 -3.33 6.77
CA ASN A 72 7.77 -4.25 7.48
C ASN A 72 7.52 -5.45 6.57
N LEU A 73 7.98 -6.63 6.99
CA LEU A 73 7.74 -7.90 6.28
C LEU A 73 6.48 -8.54 6.84
N ILE A 74 5.51 -8.78 5.99
CA ILE A 74 4.24 -9.43 6.33
C ILE A 74 4.31 -10.85 5.78
N THR A 75 4.36 -11.83 6.67
CA THR A 75 4.50 -13.25 6.34
C THR A 75 3.30 -14.06 6.84
N SER A 76 2.94 -15.12 6.13
CA SER A 76 1.88 -16.04 6.52
C SER A 76 2.08 -17.40 5.85
N ASP A 77 1.83 -18.47 6.58
CA ASP A 77 1.79 -19.84 6.03
C ASP A 77 0.64 -20.01 5.00
N LEU A 78 -0.35 -19.10 5.02
CA LEU A 78 -1.49 -19.10 4.11
C LEU A 78 -1.19 -18.40 2.77
N PHE A 79 -0.05 -17.69 2.67
CA PHE A 79 0.25 -16.93 1.47
C PHE A 79 0.63 -17.85 0.29
N ASN A 80 0.01 -17.59 -0.83
CA ASN A 80 0.39 -18.00 -2.17
C ASN A 80 0.53 -16.75 -3.04
N LYS A 81 0.99 -16.90 -4.28
CA LYS A 81 1.23 -15.77 -5.18
C LYS A 81 -0.03 -14.92 -5.43
N SER A 82 -1.19 -15.57 -5.59
CA SER A 82 -2.45 -14.84 -5.82
C SER A 82 -2.89 -14.06 -4.57
N ALA A 83 -2.70 -14.65 -3.40
CA ALA A 83 -3.01 -14.01 -2.13
C ALA A 83 -2.12 -12.79 -1.87
N THR A 84 -0.81 -12.90 -2.14
CA THR A 84 0.11 -11.76 -1.94
C THR A 84 -0.17 -10.62 -2.91
N LEU A 85 -0.53 -10.91 -4.16
CA LEU A 85 -0.96 -9.90 -5.13
C LEU A 85 -2.25 -9.19 -4.68
N ASP A 86 -3.20 -9.92 -4.11
CA ASP A 86 -4.45 -9.35 -3.60
C ASP A 86 -4.22 -8.49 -2.35
N VAL A 87 -3.42 -8.98 -1.40
CA VAL A 87 -3.05 -8.24 -0.19
C VAL A 87 -2.25 -6.98 -0.54
N GLU A 88 -1.28 -7.05 -1.48
CA GLU A 88 -0.56 -5.90 -2.00
C GLU A 88 -1.53 -4.85 -2.57
N ALA A 89 -2.42 -5.27 -3.46
CA ALA A 89 -3.39 -4.39 -4.10
C ALA A 89 -4.33 -3.72 -3.07
N ASN A 90 -4.82 -4.48 -2.09
CA ASN A 90 -5.64 -3.95 -1.01
C ASN A 90 -4.84 -2.97 -0.14
N LEU A 91 -3.60 -3.28 0.24
CA LEU A 91 -2.75 -2.37 1.00
C LEU A 91 -2.51 -1.05 0.26
N ILE A 92 -2.18 -1.10 -1.04
CA ILE A 92 -2.00 0.11 -1.84
C ILE A 92 -3.28 0.96 -1.81
N ARG A 93 -4.43 0.34 -2.02
CA ARG A 93 -5.72 1.02 -2.06
C ARG A 93 -6.09 1.65 -0.71
N TYR A 94 -5.98 0.90 0.38
CA TYR A 94 -6.39 1.37 1.70
C TYR A 94 -5.39 2.33 2.34
N ILE A 95 -4.08 2.17 2.13
CA ILE A 95 -3.06 3.14 2.59
C ILE A 95 -3.22 4.49 1.87
N ASN A 96 -3.50 4.47 0.55
CA ASN A 96 -3.83 5.70 -0.18
C ASN A 96 -5.08 6.39 0.39
N ALA A 97 -6.14 5.62 0.67
CA ALA A 97 -7.38 6.15 1.21
C ALA A 97 -7.25 6.62 2.67
N ASP A 98 -6.41 5.98 3.47
CA ASP A 98 -6.09 6.37 4.85
C ASP A 98 -5.36 7.72 4.91
N GLY A 99 -4.58 8.05 3.89
CA GLY A 99 -3.92 9.34 3.71
C GLY A 99 -2.74 9.61 4.67
N GLN A 100 -2.30 8.62 5.46
CA GLN A 100 -1.18 8.79 6.37
C GLN A 100 0.17 8.79 5.63
N TYR A 101 0.27 8.08 4.50
CA TYR A 101 1.46 7.98 3.68
C TYR A 101 1.20 8.37 2.22
N ASN A 102 2.21 8.96 1.60
CA ASN A 102 2.27 9.17 0.16
C ASN A 102 2.94 7.96 -0.49
N LEU A 103 2.19 7.14 -1.20
CA LEU A 103 2.73 5.93 -1.83
C LEU A 103 3.54 6.26 -3.08
N LYS A 104 4.73 5.66 -3.19
CA LYS A 104 5.60 5.69 -4.38
C LYS A 104 5.25 4.60 -5.41
N ASN A 105 4.15 3.90 -5.21
CA ASN A 105 3.65 2.90 -6.15
C ASN A 105 3.15 3.56 -7.43
N ALA A 106 3.51 2.98 -8.59
CA ALA A 106 3.02 3.46 -9.89
C ALA A 106 1.61 2.92 -10.21
N ASN A 107 1.19 1.81 -9.58
CA ASN A 107 -0.12 1.21 -9.73
C ASN A 107 -1.08 1.70 -8.64
N LEU A 108 -2.38 1.65 -8.93
CA LEU A 108 -3.45 2.10 -8.03
C LEU A 108 -4.01 0.97 -7.13
N GLY A 109 -3.30 -0.16 -6.98
CA GLY A 109 -3.79 -1.30 -6.21
C GLY A 109 -4.97 -2.00 -6.86
N ILE A 110 -5.00 -2.11 -8.19
CA ILE A 110 -6.05 -2.80 -8.93
C ILE A 110 -5.63 -4.26 -9.12
N ALA A 111 -6.29 -5.17 -8.41
CA ALA A 111 -6.20 -6.61 -8.64
C ALA A 111 -7.45 -7.07 -9.40
N ASN A 112 -7.28 -7.50 -10.65
CA ASN A 112 -8.38 -7.89 -11.53
C ASN A 112 -8.54 -9.41 -11.63
N HIS A 113 -8.01 -10.18 -10.69
CA HIS A 113 -8.14 -11.63 -10.72
C HIS A 113 -8.92 -12.16 -9.53
N ARG A 114 -9.72 -13.20 -9.79
CA ARG A 114 -10.41 -13.94 -8.73
C ARG A 114 -9.65 -15.23 -8.47
N PHE A 115 -9.58 -15.64 -7.22
CA PHE A 115 -8.93 -16.88 -6.84
C PHE A 115 -9.68 -17.56 -5.68
N TYR A 116 -9.35 -18.81 -5.42
CA TYR A 116 -10.03 -19.62 -4.40
C TYR A 116 -9.90 -19.03 -3.01
N GLN A 117 -10.98 -18.96 -2.26
CA GLN A 117 -11.09 -18.43 -0.89
C GLN A 117 -10.73 -16.93 -0.74
N GLN A 118 -10.71 -16.15 -1.81
CA GLN A 118 -10.36 -14.73 -1.77
C GLN A 118 -11.22 -13.95 -0.77
N LYS A 119 -12.53 -14.18 -0.73
CA LYS A 119 -13.44 -13.46 0.16
C LYS A 119 -13.49 -14.06 1.57
N GLU A 120 -13.50 -15.38 1.66
CA GLU A 120 -13.76 -16.12 2.90
C GLU A 120 -12.53 -16.17 3.82
N VAL A 121 -11.34 -16.25 3.25
CA VAL A 121 -10.09 -16.43 4.02
C VAL A 121 -9.19 -15.21 3.92
N TYR A 122 -8.93 -14.75 2.70
CA TYR A 122 -7.90 -13.72 2.49
C TYR A 122 -8.39 -12.31 2.79
N TRP A 123 -9.69 -12.03 2.68
CA TRP A 123 -10.25 -10.78 3.16
C TRP A 123 -10.20 -10.66 4.69
N GLU A 124 -10.51 -11.74 5.42
CA GLU A 124 -10.35 -11.77 6.88
C GLU A 124 -8.88 -11.60 7.27
N LEU A 125 -7.97 -12.32 6.61
CA LEU A 125 -6.54 -12.20 6.84
C LEU A 125 -6.04 -10.76 6.59
N PHE A 126 -6.49 -10.13 5.51
CA PHE A 126 -6.19 -8.72 5.23
C PHE A 126 -6.73 -7.79 6.32
N SER A 127 -7.93 -8.03 6.80
CA SER A 127 -8.54 -7.23 7.89
C SER A 127 -7.73 -7.34 9.19
N ASP A 128 -7.23 -8.54 9.51
CA ASP A 128 -6.35 -8.75 10.66
C ASP A 128 -5.01 -8.05 10.49
N ILE A 129 -4.39 -8.16 9.29
CA ILE A 129 -3.15 -7.44 8.94
C ILE A 129 -3.36 -5.92 9.07
N TRP A 130 -4.47 -5.39 8.54
CA TRP A 130 -4.79 -3.96 8.64
C TRP A 130 -4.90 -3.48 10.09
N ASN A 131 -5.58 -4.24 10.94
CA ASN A 131 -5.70 -3.92 12.36
C ASN A 131 -4.35 -3.92 13.07
N GLU A 132 -3.45 -4.85 12.73
CA GLU A 132 -2.09 -4.86 13.27
C GLU A 132 -1.29 -3.64 12.79
N LEU A 133 -1.39 -3.27 11.50
CA LEU A 133 -0.76 -2.06 10.97
C LEU A 133 -1.27 -0.79 11.68
N ARG A 134 -2.55 -0.75 12.08
CA ARG A 134 -3.09 0.33 12.91
C ARG A 134 -2.47 0.36 14.32
N THR A 135 -2.33 -0.81 14.93
CA THR A 135 -1.68 -0.94 16.26
C THR A 135 -0.23 -0.48 16.20
N MET A 136 0.47 -0.74 15.10
CA MET A 136 1.84 -0.26 14.84
C MET A 136 1.91 1.24 14.46
N GLY A 137 0.78 1.93 14.31
CA GLY A 137 0.71 3.34 13.90
C GLY A 137 1.04 3.58 12.41
N ILE A 138 1.01 2.54 11.58
CA ILE A 138 1.22 2.61 10.12
C ILE A 138 -0.07 3.02 9.41
N ALA A 139 -1.22 2.58 9.89
CA ALA A 139 -2.54 3.01 9.42
C ALA A 139 -3.28 3.74 10.55
N ARG A 140 -4.14 4.70 10.19
CA ARG A 140 -4.88 5.54 11.13
C ARG A 140 -6.33 5.06 11.29
N HIS A 141 -7.05 4.93 10.19
CA HIS A 141 -8.48 4.67 10.17
C HIS A 141 -8.79 3.18 10.09
N SER A 142 -9.96 2.77 10.59
CA SER A 142 -10.46 1.41 10.38
C SER A 142 -10.89 1.20 8.93
N LEU A 143 -10.93 -0.06 8.48
CA LEU A 143 -11.46 -0.39 7.14
C LEU A 143 -12.90 0.14 6.99
N GLU A 144 -13.73 -0.03 8.01
CA GLU A 144 -15.10 0.46 8.01
C GLU A 144 -15.18 1.99 7.83
N HIS A 145 -14.29 2.75 8.50
CA HIS A 145 -14.23 4.20 8.33
C HIS A 145 -13.86 4.58 6.89
N ILE A 146 -12.84 3.91 6.32
CA ILE A 146 -12.40 4.16 4.95
C ILE A 146 -13.50 3.79 3.96
N ASP A 147 -14.13 2.61 4.10
CA ASP A 147 -15.20 2.13 3.22
C ASP A 147 -16.43 3.05 3.25
N ASN A 148 -16.66 3.73 4.39
CA ASN A 148 -17.74 4.69 4.56
C ASN A 148 -17.40 6.11 4.13
N SER A 149 -16.14 6.41 3.81
CA SER A 149 -15.77 7.73 3.29
C SER A 149 -16.38 8.00 1.91
N ASP A 150 -16.73 9.25 1.63
CA ASP A 150 -17.35 9.62 0.36
C ASP A 150 -16.41 9.34 -0.83
N LEU A 151 -15.11 9.62 -0.67
CA LEU A 151 -14.11 9.32 -1.68
C LEU A 151 -14.10 7.83 -2.04
N PHE A 152 -14.13 6.95 -1.05
CA PHE A 152 -14.06 5.51 -1.25
C PHE A 152 -15.37 4.93 -1.80
N LYS A 153 -16.52 5.49 -1.41
CA LYS A 153 -17.85 5.09 -1.91
C LYS A 153 -18.05 5.44 -3.37
N TYR A 154 -17.65 6.65 -3.77
CA TYR A 154 -17.99 7.17 -5.09
C TYR A 154 -16.87 7.05 -6.12
N SER A 155 -15.63 6.79 -5.71
CA SER A 155 -14.52 6.54 -6.64
C SER A 155 -14.56 5.10 -7.18
N PRO A 156 -14.60 4.90 -8.50
CA PRO A 156 -14.55 3.58 -9.12
C PRO A 156 -13.20 2.86 -8.85
N TYR A 157 -12.15 3.60 -8.55
CA TYR A 157 -10.81 3.09 -8.25
C TYR A 157 -10.55 2.93 -6.74
N LYS A 158 -11.49 3.40 -5.90
CA LYS A 158 -11.40 3.36 -4.43
C LYS A 158 -10.20 4.12 -3.84
N SER A 159 -9.45 4.84 -4.69
CA SER A 159 -8.36 5.74 -4.27
C SER A 159 -8.01 6.67 -5.44
N LEU A 160 -7.58 7.88 -5.12
CA LEU A 160 -7.03 8.81 -6.10
C LEU A 160 -5.51 8.64 -6.18
N SER A 161 -4.92 8.79 -7.37
CA SER A 161 -3.48 8.95 -7.51
C SER A 161 -3.03 10.29 -6.90
N ALA A 162 -1.71 10.41 -6.61
CA ALA A 162 -1.16 11.68 -6.11
C ALA A 162 -1.48 12.87 -7.02
N GLU A 163 -1.42 12.68 -8.35
CA GLU A 163 -1.74 13.71 -9.33
C GLU A 163 -3.24 14.06 -9.34
N GLN A 164 -4.11 13.05 -9.18
CA GLN A 164 -5.56 13.27 -9.06
C GLN A 164 -5.92 14.00 -7.76
N VAL A 165 -5.24 13.71 -6.64
CA VAL A 165 -5.42 14.45 -5.38
C VAL A 165 -5.02 15.91 -5.53
N VAL A 166 -3.89 16.19 -6.19
CA VAL A 166 -3.47 17.58 -6.47
C VAL A 166 -4.50 18.29 -7.35
N SER A 167 -4.96 17.63 -8.42
CA SER A 167 -5.98 18.19 -9.31
C SER A 167 -7.28 18.46 -8.57
N LEU A 168 -7.73 17.54 -7.72
CA LEU A 168 -8.94 17.73 -6.92
C LEU A 168 -8.81 18.91 -5.95
N LYS A 169 -7.66 19.06 -5.26
CA LYS A 169 -7.41 20.20 -4.38
C LYS A 169 -7.49 21.54 -5.14
N LEU A 170 -6.85 21.62 -6.30
CA LEU A 170 -6.90 22.81 -7.14
C LEU A 170 -8.33 23.13 -7.60
N ILE A 171 -9.13 22.12 -7.96
CA ILE A 171 -10.54 22.31 -8.31
C ILE A 171 -11.32 22.88 -7.11
N LEU A 172 -11.12 22.29 -5.92
CA LEU A 172 -11.80 22.76 -4.71
C LEU A 172 -11.38 24.19 -4.34
N GLU A 173 -10.10 24.52 -4.44
CA GLU A 173 -9.60 25.89 -4.24
C GLU A 173 -10.25 26.86 -5.22
N CYS A 174 -10.32 26.52 -6.52
CA CYS A 174 -11.01 27.34 -7.53
C CYS A 174 -12.51 27.48 -7.28
N LEU A 175 -13.18 26.45 -6.75
CA LEU A 175 -14.62 26.51 -6.42
C LEU A 175 -14.91 27.39 -5.19
N LEU A 176 -13.96 27.53 -4.30
CA LEU A 176 -14.07 28.35 -3.08
C LEU A 176 -13.56 29.78 -3.27
N ASP A 177 -12.92 30.07 -4.40
CA ASP A 177 -12.41 31.40 -4.74
C ASP A 177 -13.44 32.15 -5.62
N ASP A 178 -14.06 33.19 -5.05
CA ASP A 178 -15.07 34.01 -5.76
C ASP A 178 -14.52 34.74 -7.01
N ALA A 179 -13.20 34.80 -7.17
CA ALA A 179 -12.53 35.44 -8.30
C ALA A 179 -12.31 34.49 -9.49
N THR A 180 -12.42 33.18 -9.31
CA THR A 180 -12.08 32.15 -10.33
C THR A 180 -13.35 31.43 -10.78
N ASN A 181 -13.82 31.73 -12.00
CA ASN A 181 -15.07 31.15 -12.55
C ASN A 181 -14.86 29.95 -13.48
N VAL A 182 -13.62 29.59 -13.84
CA VAL A 182 -13.34 28.52 -14.80
C VAL A 182 -12.10 27.72 -14.37
N SER A 183 -12.24 26.40 -14.30
CA SER A 183 -11.13 25.47 -14.11
C SER A 183 -10.96 24.60 -15.34
N LEU A 184 -9.76 24.54 -15.91
CA LEU A 184 -9.42 23.68 -17.04
C LEU A 184 -8.63 22.46 -16.55
N ILE A 185 -9.21 21.25 -16.71
CA ILE A 185 -8.56 19.99 -16.35
C ILE A 185 -8.09 19.30 -17.63
N GLN A 186 -6.77 19.16 -17.78
CA GLN A 186 -6.17 18.47 -18.92
C GLN A 186 -5.52 17.17 -18.49
N GLY A 187 -5.77 16.09 -19.24
CA GLY A 187 -5.17 14.78 -18.99
C GLY A 187 -5.39 13.85 -20.17
N GLY A 188 -4.53 12.85 -20.32
CA GLY A 188 -4.64 11.79 -21.33
C GLY A 188 -5.89 10.94 -21.17
N ALA A 189 -6.13 10.03 -22.11
CA ALA A 189 -7.21 9.05 -22.00
C ALA A 189 -6.97 8.12 -20.78
N GLY A 190 -8.03 7.82 -20.01
CA GLY A 190 -7.97 6.94 -18.85
C GLY A 190 -7.35 7.54 -17.57
N THR A 191 -7.08 8.85 -17.52
CA THR A 191 -6.51 9.53 -16.34
C THR A 191 -7.55 9.91 -15.27
N GLY A 192 -8.81 9.45 -15.38
CA GLY A 192 -9.84 9.66 -14.36
C GLY A 192 -10.41 11.07 -14.29
N LYS A 193 -10.49 11.81 -15.42
CA LYS A 193 -11.09 13.15 -15.46
C LYS A 193 -12.58 13.22 -15.10
N SER A 194 -13.27 12.08 -15.13
CA SER A 194 -14.72 11.95 -14.91
C SER A 194 -15.03 11.03 -13.73
N ILE A 195 -14.27 11.13 -12.66
CA ILE A 195 -14.54 10.36 -11.43
C ILE A 195 -15.62 11.05 -10.63
#